data_0c66b147f5d8ec5d0d50c4bceda266b7
#
_entry.id   0c66b147f5d8ec5d0d50c4bceda266b7
#
_cell.length_a   1.000
_cell.length_b   1.000
_cell.length_c   1.000
_cell.angle_alpha   90.00
_cell.angle_beta   90.00
_cell.angle_gamma   90.00
#
_symmetry.space_group_name_H-M   'P 1'
#
loop_
_entity.id
_entity.type
_entity.pdbx_description
1 polymer ?
#
loop_
_entity_poly.entity_id
_entity_poly.type
_entity_poly.pdbx_seq_one_letter_code
_entity_poly.pdbx_strand_id
1 'polypeptide(L)'
;NEIKDFVKGTIAENAPIIPISAHHDVNLDMLIKAIEEYIPTPSRNKDEKAMMHVARSFDVNRPGTRPNKISGGIIGGSIVSGEFNVGDLIEISPGRKVSEGGREKWLSIESTISSIQGGGLSIDTMDAGGLCGMATMLDPNFAKSDNLSGQVVARKGELPPLRHKVNLEVELLSEMVGADGE
;
A
#
# COMPACT_ATOMS: atom_id res chain seq x y z
N ASN A 1 24.70 -1.26 27.98
CA ASN A 1 24.18 -2.59 28.25
C ASN A 1 22.63 -2.63 28.20
N GLU A 2 21.91 -1.60 28.65
CA GLU A 2 20.45 -1.56 28.68
C GLU A 2 19.81 -1.90 27.32
N ILE A 3 20.31 -1.36 26.21
CA ILE A 3 19.77 -1.68 24.87
C ILE A 3 19.97 -3.17 24.55
N LYS A 4 21.14 -3.75 24.87
CA LYS A 4 21.39 -5.16 24.62
C LYS A 4 20.50 -6.07 25.46
N ASP A 5 20.24 -5.68 26.69
CA ASP A 5 19.35 -6.42 27.59
C ASP A 5 17.91 -6.30 27.11
N PHE A 6 17.49 -5.12 26.60
CA PHE A 6 16.16 -4.86 26.05
C PHE A 6 15.85 -5.68 24.78
N VAL A 7 16.81 -5.82 23.86
CA VAL A 7 16.60 -6.55 22.59
C VAL A 7 16.82 -8.05 22.70
N LYS A 8 17.23 -8.55 23.85
CA LYS A 8 17.49 -9.98 24.08
C LYS A 8 16.22 -10.82 23.89
N GLY A 9 16.33 -11.91 23.13
CA GLY A 9 15.19 -12.77 22.80
C GLY A 9 14.26 -12.21 21.72
N THR A 10 14.56 -11.05 21.13
CA THR A 10 13.82 -10.47 20.02
C THR A 10 14.55 -10.64 18.69
N ILE A 11 13.87 -10.34 17.57
CA ILE A 11 14.48 -10.34 16.23
C ILE A 11 15.67 -9.37 16.13
N ALA A 12 15.78 -8.40 17.03
CA ALA A 12 16.84 -7.40 17.07
C ALA A 12 18.04 -7.79 17.94
N GLU A 13 18.07 -8.98 18.56
CA GLU A 13 19.14 -9.39 19.48
C GLU A 13 20.54 -9.28 18.88
N ASN A 14 20.67 -9.64 17.60
CA ASN A 14 21.95 -9.61 16.88
C ASN A 14 22.07 -8.41 15.93
N ALA A 15 21.15 -7.44 15.98
CA ALA A 15 21.20 -6.26 15.15
C ALA A 15 22.34 -5.31 15.56
N PRO A 16 22.96 -4.58 14.63
CA PRO A 16 23.97 -3.59 14.95
C PRO A 16 23.37 -2.43 15.75
N ILE A 17 24.03 -2.02 16.82
CA ILE A 17 23.66 -0.86 17.61
C ILE A 17 24.56 0.31 17.22
N ILE A 18 23.99 1.34 16.61
CA ILE A 18 24.74 2.48 16.08
C ILE A 18 24.39 3.72 16.88
N PRO A 19 25.30 4.26 17.69
CA PRO A 19 25.05 5.50 18.40
C PRO A 19 25.09 6.68 17.40
N ILE A 20 24.01 7.44 17.35
CA ILE A 20 23.88 8.60 16.47
C ILE A 20 23.44 9.85 17.25
N SER A 21 23.69 11.01 16.69
CA SER A 21 23.04 12.26 17.06
C SER A 21 22.53 12.95 15.81
N ALA A 22 21.23 12.85 15.56
CA ALA A 22 20.60 13.48 14.40
C ALA A 22 20.71 15.02 14.45
N HIS A 23 20.66 15.61 15.67
CA HIS A 23 20.79 17.06 15.84
C HIS A 23 22.20 17.60 15.49
N HIS A 24 23.23 16.78 15.71
CA HIS A 24 24.64 17.15 15.49
C HIS A 24 25.27 16.44 14.28
N ASP A 25 24.49 15.77 13.46
CA ASP A 25 24.93 15.00 12.28
C ASP A 25 26.05 13.98 12.60
N VAL A 26 26.06 13.42 13.82
CA VAL A 26 27.08 12.46 14.24
C VAL A 26 26.67 11.04 13.84
N ASN A 27 27.57 10.34 13.15
CA ASN A 27 27.44 8.95 12.70
C ASN A 27 26.22 8.66 11.78
N LEU A 28 25.68 9.63 11.07
CA LEU A 28 24.60 9.39 10.11
C LEU A 28 25.05 8.58 8.90
N ASP A 29 26.28 8.75 8.46
CA ASP A 29 26.93 7.95 7.42
C ASP A 29 27.02 6.47 7.80
N MET A 30 27.36 6.18 9.05
CA MET A 30 27.39 4.80 9.57
C MET A 30 25.99 4.18 9.67
N LEU A 31 24.99 4.99 10.00
CA LEU A 31 23.60 4.52 9.98
C LEU A 31 23.15 4.16 8.56
N ILE A 32 23.40 5.04 7.58
CA ILE A 32 23.05 4.80 6.18
C ILE A 32 23.75 3.54 5.66
N LYS A 33 25.04 3.40 5.94
CA LYS A 33 25.81 2.20 5.56
C LYS A 33 25.21 0.92 6.17
N ALA A 34 24.83 0.96 7.44
CA ALA A 34 24.22 -0.19 8.08
C ALA A 34 22.84 -0.52 7.50
N ILE A 35 22.03 0.50 7.17
CA ILE A 35 20.75 0.28 6.49
C ILE A 35 20.97 -0.44 5.15
N GLU A 36 21.90 0.00 4.33
CA GLU A 36 22.20 -0.62 3.04
C GLU A 36 22.74 -2.05 3.18
N GLU A 37 23.54 -2.32 4.23
CA GLU A 37 24.15 -3.63 4.47
C GLU A 37 23.17 -4.65 5.05
N TYR A 38 22.35 -4.23 6.03
CA TYR A 38 21.49 -5.14 6.78
C TYR A 38 20.05 -5.19 6.29
N ILE A 39 19.62 -4.22 5.47
CA ILE A 39 18.27 -4.14 4.90
C ILE A 39 18.37 -4.11 3.36
N PRO A 40 18.74 -5.23 2.73
CA PRO A 40 18.88 -5.28 1.28
C PRO A 40 17.53 -5.00 0.58
N THR A 41 17.58 -4.27 -0.52
CA THR A 41 16.41 -4.06 -1.38
C THR A 41 15.91 -5.40 -1.89
N PRO A 42 14.64 -5.77 -1.65
CA PRO A 42 14.11 -7.03 -2.13
C PRO A 42 14.13 -7.11 -3.66
N SER A 43 14.55 -8.25 -4.20
CA SER A 43 14.36 -8.52 -5.62
C SER A 43 12.89 -8.74 -5.91
N ARG A 44 12.33 -8.00 -6.88
CA ARG A 44 10.94 -8.08 -7.27
C ARG A 44 10.82 -8.41 -8.73
N ASN A 45 9.89 -9.31 -9.06
CA ASN A 45 9.64 -9.72 -10.43
C ASN A 45 8.58 -8.79 -11.05
N LYS A 46 8.96 -8.06 -12.09
CA LYS A 46 8.04 -7.17 -12.83
C LYS A 46 7.05 -7.91 -13.72
N ASP A 47 7.39 -9.15 -14.08
CA ASP A 47 6.55 -10.00 -14.95
C ASP A 47 5.40 -10.69 -14.18
N GLU A 48 5.36 -10.52 -12.86
CA GLU A 48 4.25 -10.99 -12.05
C GLU A 48 2.98 -10.18 -12.34
N LYS A 49 1.82 -10.77 -11.99
CA LYS A 49 0.54 -10.06 -12.05
C LYS A 49 0.60 -8.81 -11.21
N ALA A 50 0.20 -7.69 -11.80
CA ALA A 50 0.21 -6.42 -11.11
C ALA A 50 -0.83 -6.39 -9.99
N MET A 51 -0.38 -6.07 -8.78
CA MET A 51 -1.26 -5.98 -7.61
C MET A 51 -0.84 -4.82 -6.70
N MET A 52 -1.83 -4.04 -6.27
CA MET A 52 -1.67 -2.93 -5.35
C MET A 52 -2.66 -3.06 -4.18
N HIS A 53 -2.19 -2.80 -2.98
CA HIS A 53 -3.06 -2.62 -1.80
C HIS A 53 -3.39 -1.15 -1.62
N VAL A 54 -4.67 -0.83 -1.58
CA VAL A 54 -5.15 0.54 -1.40
C VAL A 54 -5.10 0.90 0.09
N ALA A 55 -4.26 1.86 0.43
CA ALA A 55 -4.18 2.43 1.78
C ALA A 55 -5.12 3.63 1.94
N ARG A 56 -5.25 4.44 0.89
CA ARG A 56 -6.06 5.66 0.89
C ARG A 56 -6.82 5.80 -0.43
N SER A 57 -7.98 6.45 -0.35
CA SER A 57 -8.68 6.92 -1.56
C SER A 57 -9.37 8.25 -1.29
N PHE A 58 -9.41 9.13 -2.29
CA PHE A 58 -9.97 10.46 -2.12
C PHE A 58 -10.43 11.10 -3.43
N ASP A 59 -11.32 12.05 -3.27
CA ASP A 59 -11.78 12.96 -4.31
C ASP A 59 -11.02 14.29 -4.19
N VAL A 60 -10.39 14.72 -5.28
CA VAL A 60 -9.64 15.98 -5.34
C VAL A 60 -10.45 17.15 -5.89
N ASN A 61 -11.69 16.91 -6.28
CA ASN A 61 -12.54 17.94 -6.86
C ASN A 61 -13.02 18.91 -5.79
N ARG A 62 -12.93 20.20 -6.09
CA ARG A 62 -13.46 21.24 -5.21
C ARG A 62 -14.99 21.32 -5.35
N PRO A 63 -15.72 21.65 -4.28
CA PRO A 63 -17.14 21.95 -4.39
C PRO A 63 -17.43 22.97 -5.47
N GLY A 64 -18.41 22.69 -6.33
CA GLY A 64 -18.76 23.56 -7.46
C GLY A 64 -17.93 23.37 -8.73
N THR A 65 -17.05 22.38 -8.78
CA THR A 65 -16.34 22.01 -10.02
C THR A 65 -17.36 21.66 -11.11
N ARG A 66 -17.19 22.24 -12.30
CA ARG A 66 -18.07 21.97 -13.44
C ARG A 66 -17.94 20.51 -13.88
N PRO A 67 -19.03 19.84 -14.33
CA PRO A 67 -19.01 18.41 -14.70
C PRO A 67 -17.91 18.03 -15.69
N ASN A 68 -17.62 18.88 -16.67
CA ASN A 68 -16.59 18.67 -17.69
C ASN A 68 -15.15 18.90 -17.20
N LYS A 69 -14.97 19.29 -15.92
CA LYS A 69 -13.67 19.50 -15.27
C LYS A 69 -13.47 18.59 -14.06
N ILE A 70 -14.39 17.67 -13.81
CA ILE A 70 -14.28 16.72 -12.72
C ILE A 70 -13.15 15.73 -13.07
N SER A 71 -12.19 15.63 -12.17
CA SER A 71 -11.17 14.58 -12.18
C SER A 71 -11.73 13.31 -11.55
N GLY A 72 -11.32 12.17 -12.02
CA GLY A 72 -11.69 10.88 -11.42
C GLY A 72 -11.08 10.70 -10.02
N GLY A 73 -11.56 9.66 -9.34
CA GLY A 73 -11.09 9.33 -8.00
C GLY A 73 -9.62 8.94 -7.98
N ILE A 74 -8.94 9.27 -6.89
CA ILE A 74 -7.54 8.91 -6.65
C ILE A 74 -7.47 7.76 -5.66
N ILE A 75 -6.61 6.81 -5.95
CA ILE A 75 -6.24 5.70 -5.06
C ILE A 75 -4.75 5.78 -4.75
N GLY A 76 -4.40 5.62 -3.48
CA GLY A 76 -3.02 5.62 -3.01
C GLY A 76 -2.71 4.37 -2.23
N GLY A 77 -1.51 3.83 -2.40
CA GLY A 77 -1.10 2.63 -1.67
C GLY A 77 0.24 2.08 -2.14
N SER A 78 0.46 0.79 -1.89
CA SER A 78 1.69 0.09 -2.24
C SER A 78 1.46 -0.94 -3.32
N ILE A 79 2.28 -0.91 -4.37
CA ILE A 79 2.35 -1.99 -5.34
C ILE A 79 3.15 -3.12 -4.72
N VAL A 80 2.55 -4.31 -4.63
CA VAL A 80 3.13 -5.50 -3.98
C VAL A 80 3.74 -6.47 -4.98
N SER A 81 3.25 -6.49 -6.23
CA SER A 81 3.80 -7.30 -7.32
C SER A 81 3.54 -6.66 -8.67
N GLY A 82 4.33 -7.06 -9.67
CA GLY A 82 4.23 -6.59 -11.05
C GLY A 82 4.44 -5.09 -11.21
N GLU A 83 3.89 -4.53 -12.28
CA GLU A 83 3.96 -3.10 -12.59
C GLU A 83 2.62 -2.58 -13.14
N PHE A 84 2.35 -1.29 -12.94
CA PHE A 84 1.23 -0.58 -13.54
C PHE A 84 1.72 0.53 -14.45
N ASN A 85 0.99 0.75 -15.55
CA ASN A 85 1.26 1.79 -16.52
C ASN A 85 0.08 2.76 -16.62
N VAL A 86 0.37 4.00 -16.96
CA VAL A 86 -0.66 4.95 -17.37
C VAL A 86 -1.41 4.39 -18.59
N GLY A 87 -2.74 4.39 -18.51
CA GLY A 87 -3.60 3.80 -19.53
C GLY A 87 -4.04 2.35 -19.25
N ASP A 88 -3.47 1.68 -18.25
CA ASP A 88 -3.90 0.34 -17.87
C ASP A 88 -5.35 0.33 -17.43
N LEU A 89 -6.09 -0.68 -17.90
CA LEU A 89 -7.42 -0.99 -17.40
C LEU A 89 -7.28 -1.83 -16.14
N ILE A 90 -7.84 -1.34 -15.05
CA ILE A 90 -7.75 -1.93 -13.71
C ILE A 90 -9.09 -2.38 -13.18
N GLU A 91 -9.05 -3.34 -12.27
CA GLU A 91 -10.16 -3.79 -11.44
C GLU A 91 -9.84 -3.62 -9.97
N ILE A 92 -10.84 -3.18 -9.20
CA ILE A 92 -10.76 -2.96 -7.75
C ILE A 92 -11.67 -3.96 -7.07
N SER A 93 -11.13 -4.77 -6.15
CA SER A 93 -11.84 -5.83 -5.43
C SER A 93 -11.74 -5.62 -3.91
N PRO A 94 -12.80 -5.92 -3.15
CA PRO A 94 -14.09 -6.49 -3.53
C PRO A 94 -15.00 -5.55 -4.32
N GLY A 95 -14.64 -4.26 -4.43
CA GLY A 95 -15.41 -3.28 -5.16
C GLY A 95 -16.56 -2.69 -4.34
N ARG A 96 -17.78 -2.71 -4.89
CA ARG A 96 -18.96 -2.15 -4.25
C ARG A 96 -19.98 -3.22 -3.91
N LYS A 97 -20.70 -3.01 -2.80
CA LYS A 97 -21.87 -3.82 -2.47
C LYS A 97 -23.05 -3.41 -3.33
N VAL A 98 -23.72 -4.40 -3.87
CA VAL A 98 -24.99 -4.25 -4.59
C VAL A 98 -26.02 -5.21 -3.98
N SER A 99 -27.28 -4.76 -3.91
CA SER A 99 -28.40 -5.60 -3.48
C SER A 99 -29.17 -6.05 -4.72
N GLU A 100 -29.24 -7.34 -4.93
CA GLU A 100 -29.97 -7.93 -6.04
C GLU A 100 -30.87 -9.04 -5.51
N GLY A 101 -32.19 -8.87 -5.65
CA GLY A 101 -33.18 -9.82 -5.15
C GLY A 101 -33.13 -10.03 -3.62
N GLY A 102 -32.77 -9.00 -2.84
CA GLY A 102 -32.67 -9.07 -1.37
C GLY A 102 -31.38 -9.74 -0.86
N ARG A 103 -30.44 -10.06 -1.76
CA ARG A 103 -29.12 -10.59 -1.39
C ARG A 103 -28.06 -9.54 -1.70
N GLU A 104 -27.15 -9.33 -0.76
CA GLU A 104 -25.98 -8.50 -0.97
C GLU A 104 -24.90 -9.30 -1.70
N LYS A 105 -24.31 -8.71 -2.73
CA LYS A 105 -23.13 -9.23 -3.40
C LYS A 105 -22.12 -8.12 -3.64
N TRP A 106 -20.85 -8.50 -3.73
CA TRP A 106 -19.77 -7.60 -4.12
C TRP A 106 -19.58 -7.64 -5.64
N LEU A 107 -19.39 -6.47 -6.23
CA LEU A 107 -19.01 -6.32 -7.63
C LEU A 107 -17.71 -5.52 -7.70
N SER A 108 -16.71 -6.07 -8.39
CA SER A 108 -15.49 -5.32 -8.71
C SER A 108 -15.83 -4.04 -9.48
N ILE A 109 -14.99 -3.05 -9.30
CA ILE A 109 -15.13 -1.75 -9.99
C ILE A 109 -14.02 -1.67 -11.02
N GLU A 110 -14.38 -1.42 -12.28
CA GLU A 110 -13.42 -1.21 -13.36
C GLU A 110 -13.10 0.27 -13.52
N SER A 111 -11.85 0.58 -13.83
CA SER A 111 -11.41 1.93 -14.17
C SER A 111 -10.14 1.90 -15.03
N THR A 112 -9.69 3.07 -15.48
CA THR A 112 -8.44 3.24 -16.20
C THR A 112 -7.53 4.18 -15.44
N ILE A 113 -6.24 3.89 -15.39
CA ILE A 113 -5.23 4.76 -14.79
C ILE A 113 -5.00 5.95 -15.72
N SER A 114 -5.21 7.17 -15.23
CA SER A 114 -4.99 8.40 -15.99
C SER A 114 -3.63 9.05 -15.71
N SER A 115 -3.08 8.86 -14.52
CA SER A 115 -1.71 9.28 -14.17
C SER A 115 -1.22 8.54 -12.93
N ILE A 116 0.10 8.43 -12.79
CA ILE A 116 0.76 7.83 -11.63
C ILE A 116 1.74 8.84 -11.03
N GLN A 117 1.74 8.92 -9.70
CA GLN A 117 2.72 9.70 -8.94
C GLN A 117 3.44 8.79 -7.95
N GLY A 118 4.76 8.84 -7.96
CA GLY A 118 5.62 8.11 -7.05
C GLY A 118 6.84 8.95 -6.67
N GLY A 119 7.23 8.95 -5.40
CA GLY A 119 8.38 9.74 -4.93
C GLY A 119 8.27 11.25 -5.17
N GLY A 120 7.04 11.80 -5.29
CA GLY A 120 6.81 13.21 -5.60
C GLY A 120 6.91 13.57 -7.08
N LEU A 121 7.09 12.60 -7.96
CA LEU A 121 7.22 12.78 -9.41
C LEU A 121 6.04 12.14 -10.15
N SER A 122 5.67 12.72 -11.30
CA SER A 122 4.76 12.08 -12.25
C SER A 122 5.56 11.11 -13.12
N ILE A 123 5.09 9.87 -13.21
CA ILE A 123 5.76 8.78 -13.91
C ILE A 123 4.75 8.01 -14.76
N ASP A 124 5.21 7.39 -15.83
CA ASP A 124 4.35 6.63 -16.74
C ASP A 124 4.19 5.17 -16.30
N THR A 125 5.19 4.65 -15.60
CA THR A 125 5.23 3.25 -15.12
C THR A 125 5.70 3.22 -13.67
N MET A 126 5.06 2.37 -12.85
CA MET A 126 5.49 2.10 -11.48
C MET A 126 5.46 0.62 -11.19
N ASP A 127 6.59 0.09 -10.73
CA ASP A 127 6.76 -1.29 -10.30
C ASP A 127 6.59 -1.46 -8.78
N ALA A 128 6.60 -2.72 -8.35
CA ALA A 128 6.47 -3.06 -6.94
C ALA A 128 7.60 -2.44 -6.10
N GLY A 129 7.27 -1.94 -4.92
CA GLY A 129 8.28 -1.49 -3.94
C GLY A 129 8.18 -0.07 -3.45
N GLY A 130 7.11 0.63 -3.67
CA GLY A 130 6.96 1.98 -3.16
C GLY A 130 5.51 2.37 -2.92
N LEU A 131 5.33 3.53 -2.33
CA LEU A 131 4.04 4.19 -2.25
C LEU A 131 3.78 4.98 -3.53
N CYS A 132 2.61 4.79 -4.11
CA CYS A 132 2.17 5.59 -5.25
C CYS A 132 0.76 6.12 -5.06
N GLY A 133 0.45 7.18 -5.80
CA GLY A 133 -0.88 7.67 -6.03
C GLY A 133 -1.25 7.49 -7.50
N MET A 134 -2.39 6.86 -7.76
CA MET A 134 -2.94 6.67 -9.10
C MET A 134 -4.20 7.49 -9.23
N ALA A 135 -4.21 8.45 -10.15
CA ALA A 135 -5.44 9.07 -10.61
C ALA A 135 -6.12 8.11 -11.60
N THR A 136 -7.41 8.01 -11.51
CA THR A 136 -8.19 7.06 -12.31
C THR A 136 -9.35 7.76 -13.02
N MET A 137 -10.03 7.05 -13.91
CA MET A 137 -11.29 7.49 -14.53
C MET A 137 -12.51 7.11 -13.68
N LEU A 138 -12.30 6.68 -12.45
CA LEU A 138 -13.34 6.28 -11.52
C LEU A 138 -14.22 7.47 -11.14
N ASP A 139 -15.54 7.25 -11.00
CA ASP A 139 -16.42 8.26 -10.39
C ASP A 139 -15.87 8.63 -8.99
N PRO A 140 -15.57 9.92 -8.74
CA PRO A 140 -14.95 10.36 -7.48
C PRO A 140 -15.73 9.94 -6.23
N ASN A 141 -17.03 9.73 -6.32
CA ASN A 141 -17.84 9.26 -5.19
C ASN A 141 -17.39 7.91 -4.65
N PHE A 142 -16.83 7.02 -5.48
CA PHE A 142 -16.29 5.75 -5.01
C PHE A 142 -15.01 5.90 -4.18
N ALA A 143 -14.19 6.90 -4.52
CA ALA A 143 -12.91 7.12 -3.85
C ALA A 143 -13.01 8.07 -2.64
N LYS A 144 -14.13 8.77 -2.48
CA LYS A 144 -14.33 9.77 -1.42
C LYS A 144 -14.21 9.15 -0.03
N SER A 145 -13.56 9.87 0.88
CA SER A 145 -13.50 9.53 2.31
C SER A 145 -12.93 8.13 2.59
N ASP A 146 -11.89 7.75 1.85
CA ASP A 146 -11.19 6.46 1.99
C ASP A 146 -12.09 5.22 1.76
N ASN A 147 -13.19 5.35 1.03
CA ASN A 147 -14.13 4.25 0.78
C ASN A 147 -13.49 3.02 0.10
N LEU A 148 -12.37 3.17 -0.57
CA LEU A 148 -11.64 2.08 -1.21
C LEU A 148 -10.43 1.58 -0.39
N SER A 149 -10.21 2.14 0.81
CA SER A 149 -9.14 1.66 1.70
C SER A 149 -9.32 0.19 2.04
N GLY A 150 -8.20 -0.55 2.06
CA GLY A 150 -8.19 -1.99 2.30
C GLY A 150 -8.57 -2.86 1.10
N GLN A 151 -8.90 -2.26 -0.03
CA GLN A 151 -9.19 -3.00 -1.26
C GLN A 151 -7.91 -3.31 -2.04
N VAL A 152 -8.03 -4.24 -3.00
CA VAL A 152 -6.96 -4.67 -3.87
C VAL A 152 -7.24 -4.21 -5.29
N VAL A 153 -6.23 -3.68 -5.94
CA VAL A 153 -6.25 -3.29 -7.36
C VAL A 153 -5.35 -4.23 -8.15
N ALA A 154 -5.84 -4.68 -9.30
CA ALA A 154 -5.05 -5.44 -10.27
C ALA A 154 -5.37 -4.97 -11.68
N ARG A 155 -4.56 -5.36 -12.69
CA ARG A 155 -4.98 -5.19 -14.07
C ARG A 155 -6.22 -6.04 -14.33
N LYS A 156 -7.02 -5.62 -15.29
CA LYS A 156 -8.27 -6.33 -15.65
C LYS A 156 -8.01 -7.81 -15.94
N GLY A 157 -8.75 -8.68 -15.25
CA GLY A 157 -8.63 -10.13 -15.36
C GLY A 157 -7.51 -10.76 -14.52
N GLU A 158 -6.77 -9.98 -13.76
CA GLU A 158 -5.66 -10.47 -12.91
C GLU A 158 -6.00 -10.53 -11.42
N LEU A 159 -7.19 -10.06 -11.01
CA LEU A 159 -7.61 -10.09 -9.61
C LEU A 159 -7.55 -11.50 -9.01
N PRO A 160 -7.04 -11.62 -7.77
CA PRO A 160 -7.15 -12.87 -7.03
C PRO A 160 -8.63 -13.18 -6.73
N PRO A 161 -9.00 -14.47 -6.62
CA PRO A 161 -10.36 -14.86 -6.31
C PRO A 161 -10.77 -14.39 -4.90
N LEU A 162 -12.01 -13.88 -4.79
CA LEU A 162 -12.58 -13.50 -3.51
C LEU A 162 -12.75 -14.75 -2.62
N ARG A 163 -12.25 -14.68 -1.39
CA ARG A 163 -12.32 -15.77 -0.40
C ARG A 163 -13.25 -15.36 0.74
N HIS A 164 -14.17 -16.24 1.11
CA HIS A 164 -15.09 -16.03 2.25
C HIS A 164 -14.63 -16.74 3.53
N LYS A 165 -13.63 -17.62 3.40
CA LYS A 165 -13.04 -18.34 4.52
C LYS A 165 -11.53 -18.36 4.35
N VAL A 166 -10.82 -18.09 5.43
CA VAL A 166 -9.36 -18.11 5.52
C VAL A 166 -9.00 -18.95 6.74
N ASN A 167 -8.05 -19.86 6.58
CA ASN A 167 -7.40 -20.54 7.68
C ASN A 167 -6.09 -19.79 7.98
N LEU A 168 -5.93 -19.36 9.22
CA LEU A 168 -4.74 -18.64 9.68
C LEU A 168 -4.02 -19.51 10.71
N GLU A 169 -2.71 -19.62 10.57
CA GLU A 169 -1.82 -20.04 11.63
C GLU A 169 -1.29 -18.74 12.28
N VAL A 170 -1.47 -18.64 13.59
CA VAL A 170 -1.16 -17.41 14.33
C VAL A 170 -0.13 -17.73 15.39
N GLU A 171 1.01 -17.07 15.33
CA GLU A 171 2.02 -17.07 16.37
C GLU A 171 1.95 -15.73 17.12
N LEU A 172 1.70 -15.79 18.41
CA LEU A 172 1.65 -14.60 19.25
C LEU A 172 3.05 -14.26 19.76
N LEU A 173 3.40 -12.99 19.74
CA LEU A 173 4.62 -12.53 20.40
C LEU A 173 4.51 -12.77 21.90
N SER A 174 5.58 -13.24 22.52
CA SER A 174 5.64 -13.53 23.97
C SER A 174 5.50 -12.27 24.83
N GLU A 175 5.87 -11.10 24.26
CA GLU A 175 5.79 -9.80 24.93
C GLU A 175 5.25 -8.75 23.95
N MET A 176 4.33 -7.92 24.44
CA MET A 176 3.87 -6.71 23.75
C MET A 176 4.43 -5.48 24.44
N VAL A 177 5.08 -4.59 23.69
CA VAL A 177 5.56 -3.31 24.21
C VAL A 177 4.35 -2.48 24.63
N GLY A 178 4.29 -2.13 25.94
CA GLY A 178 3.23 -1.29 26.50
C GLY A 178 1.97 -2.02 26.98
N ALA A 179 1.97 -3.33 27.02
CA ALA A 179 0.97 -4.12 27.75
C ALA A 179 1.58 -4.62 29.05
N ASP A 180 1.04 -4.16 30.18
CA ASP A 180 1.32 -4.81 31.47
C ASP A 180 0.75 -6.22 31.36
N GLY A 181 1.64 -7.23 31.44
CA GLY A 181 1.24 -8.62 31.37
C GLY A 181 0.37 -8.99 32.56
N GLU A 182 -0.88 -9.32 32.33
CA GLU A 182 -1.68 -10.25 33.14
C GLU A 182 -1.90 -11.54 32.38
#